data_46bd61d8008ce390447021e7236c0406
#
_entry.id   46bd61d8008ce390447021e7236c0406
#
_cell.length_a   1.000
_cell.length_b   1.000
_cell.length_c   1.000
_cell.angle_alpha   90.00
_cell.angle_beta   90.00
_cell.angle_gamma   90.00
#
_symmetry.space_group_name_H-M   'P 1'
#
loop_
_entity.id
_entity.type
_entity.pdbx_description
1 polymer ?
#
loop_
_entity_poly.entity_id
_entity_poly.type
_entity_poly.pdbx_seq_one_letter_code
_entity_poly.pdbx_strand_id
1 'polypeptide(L)'
;ADIVLSSDGKIIVGDLISLFSNLCDNAIEACATLPDASISLSVHKAKAYLVIEISNTSSSDVRKTNPEFVTSKSRPELHGMGIKIIKSIVEKYHGIYQIDSTDHSFTTMIMLQDE
;
A
#
# COMPACT_ATOMS: atom_id res chain seq x y z
N ALA A 1 9.61 11.01 4.85
CA ALA A 1 9.63 10.31 6.14
C ALA A 1 10.84 9.40 6.21
N ASP A 2 11.46 9.36 7.36
CA ASP A 2 12.60 8.47 7.57
C ASP A 2 12.10 7.07 7.88
N ILE A 3 12.61 6.11 7.13
CA ILE A 3 12.27 4.71 7.36
C ILE A 3 13.54 4.01 7.83
N VAL A 4 13.47 3.49 9.04
CA VAL A 4 14.58 2.72 9.61
C VAL A 4 14.16 1.26 9.65
N LEU A 5 14.85 0.44 8.88
CA LEU A 5 14.58 -1.00 8.82
C LEU A 5 15.61 -1.73 9.67
N SER A 6 15.11 -2.49 10.63
CA SER A 6 15.96 -3.27 11.51
C SER A 6 16.45 -4.53 10.81
N SER A 7 17.73 -4.82 10.91
CA SER A 7 18.27 -6.06 10.40
C SER A 7 17.90 -7.26 11.27
N ASP A 8 17.34 -7.00 12.46
CA ASP A 8 16.94 -8.06 13.38
C ASP A 8 15.55 -8.62 13.09
N GLY A 9 14.79 -7.96 12.20
CA GLY A 9 13.46 -8.41 11.84
C GLY A 9 13.50 -9.61 10.91
N LYS A 10 12.36 -10.30 10.80
CA LYS A 10 12.22 -11.45 9.92
C LYS A 10 11.88 -11.07 8.49
N ILE A 11 11.48 -9.85 8.26
CA ILE A 11 11.02 -9.41 6.95
C ILE A 11 12.22 -9.17 6.05
N ILE A 12 12.20 -9.82 4.89
CA ILE A 12 13.29 -9.71 3.91
C ILE A 12 13.22 -8.33 3.25
N VAL A 13 14.36 -7.64 3.16
CA VAL A 13 14.44 -6.30 2.59
C VAL A 13 13.89 -6.25 1.18
N GLY A 14 14.15 -7.28 0.36
CA GLY A 14 13.62 -7.35 -0.99
C GLY A 14 12.09 -7.34 -1.02
N ASP A 15 11.45 -8.01 -0.07
CA ASP A 15 9.99 -7.98 0.04
C ASP A 15 9.48 -6.61 0.43
N LEU A 16 10.18 -5.91 1.32
CA LEU A 16 9.81 -4.55 1.69
C LEU A 16 9.93 -3.59 0.52
N ILE A 17 10.99 -3.69 -0.26
CA ILE A 17 11.17 -2.85 -1.45
C ILE A 17 10.04 -3.09 -2.44
N SER A 18 9.71 -4.35 -2.69
CA SER A 18 8.63 -4.71 -3.59
C SER A 18 7.29 -4.17 -3.09
N LEU A 19 7.03 -4.32 -1.79
CA LEU A 19 5.81 -3.84 -1.17
C LEU A 19 5.68 -2.32 -1.30
N PHE A 20 6.72 -1.58 -0.92
CA PHE A 20 6.70 -0.11 -1.01
C PHE A 20 6.55 0.36 -2.45
N SER A 21 7.25 -0.26 -3.39
CA SER A 21 7.14 0.12 -4.80
C SER A 21 5.71 -0.02 -5.30
N ASN A 22 5.07 -1.12 -4.98
CA ASN A 22 3.70 -1.36 -5.44
C ASN A 22 2.71 -0.44 -4.75
N LEU A 23 2.88 -0.18 -3.45
CA LEU A 23 2.03 0.75 -2.72
C LEU A 23 2.16 2.17 -3.27
N CYS A 24 3.38 2.62 -3.48
CA CYS A 24 3.63 3.96 -3.99
C CYS A 24 3.11 4.14 -5.41
N ASP A 25 3.32 3.15 -6.26
CA ASP A 25 2.81 3.21 -7.64
C ASP A 25 1.29 3.34 -7.66
N ASN A 26 0.60 2.58 -6.81
CA ASN A 26 -0.85 2.67 -6.74
C ASN A 26 -1.31 4.04 -6.26
N ALA A 27 -0.62 4.60 -5.26
CA ALA A 27 -0.96 5.92 -4.73
C ALA A 27 -0.71 7.02 -5.77
N ILE A 28 0.43 6.96 -6.45
CA ILE A 28 0.77 7.92 -7.49
C ILE A 28 -0.24 7.89 -8.61
N GLU A 29 -0.62 6.70 -9.04
CA GLU A 29 -1.60 6.54 -10.10
C GLU A 29 -2.97 7.10 -9.69
N ALA A 30 -3.37 6.85 -8.46
CA ALA A 30 -4.66 7.35 -7.96
C ALA A 30 -4.71 8.87 -7.91
N CYS A 31 -3.56 9.53 -7.75
CA CYS A 31 -3.45 10.98 -7.65
C CYS A 31 -3.14 11.66 -8.99
N ALA A 32 -2.82 10.91 -10.03
CA ALA A 32 -2.19 11.45 -11.25
C ALA A 32 -3.01 12.53 -11.95
N THR A 33 -4.32 12.49 -11.85
CA THR A 33 -5.21 13.45 -12.51
C THR A 33 -5.78 14.49 -11.56
N LEU A 34 -5.38 14.48 -10.30
CA LEU A 34 -5.96 15.36 -9.28
C LEU A 34 -5.04 16.54 -9.00
N PRO A 35 -5.54 17.78 -9.08
CA PRO A 35 -4.74 18.94 -8.66
C PRO A 35 -4.59 18.93 -7.14
N ASP A 36 -3.44 19.41 -6.66
CA ASP A 36 -3.16 19.55 -5.24
C ASP A 36 -3.26 18.23 -4.47
N ALA A 37 -3.05 17.11 -5.15
CA ALA A 37 -3.06 15.81 -4.52
C ALA A 37 -1.86 15.64 -3.61
N SER A 38 -2.05 14.86 -2.55
CA SER A 38 -0.97 14.54 -1.62
C SER A 38 -0.94 13.06 -1.30
N ILE A 39 0.25 12.58 -0.97
CA ILE A 39 0.48 11.20 -0.56
C ILE A 39 1.27 11.26 0.75
N SER A 40 0.81 10.52 1.75
CA SER A 40 1.55 10.38 2.99
C SER A 40 1.85 8.92 3.26
N LEU A 41 3.03 8.65 3.80
CA LEU A 41 3.50 7.31 4.12
C LEU A 41 3.98 7.30 5.56
N SER A 42 3.52 6.32 6.31
CA SER A 42 3.91 6.13 7.70
C SER A 42 4.35 4.68 7.90
N VAL A 43 5.47 4.49 8.56
CA VAL A 43 5.98 3.15 8.88
C VAL A 43 6.43 3.16 10.33
N HIS A 44 5.94 2.22 11.12
CA HIS A 44 6.38 2.10 12.51
C HIS A 44 6.27 0.67 13.01
N LYS A 45 6.98 0.38 14.07
CA LYS A 45 6.89 -0.90 14.77
C LYS A 45 5.82 -0.82 15.86
N ALA A 46 4.99 -1.84 15.94
CA ALA A 46 4.01 -1.97 17.01
C ALA A 46 4.08 -3.40 17.52
N LYS A 47 4.76 -3.60 18.65
CA LYS A 47 5.02 -4.91 19.22
C LYS A 47 5.78 -5.79 18.23
N ALA A 48 5.21 -6.93 17.85
CA ALA A 48 5.84 -7.86 16.90
C ALA A 48 5.54 -7.53 15.44
N TYR A 49 4.87 -6.42 15.18
CA TYR A 49 4.41 -6.09 13.83
C TYR A 49 5.10 -4.85 13.28
N LEU A 50 5.34 -4.88 11.98
CA LEU A 50 5.69 -3.68 11.22
C LEU A 50 4.40 -3.15 10.62
N VAL A 51 4.06 -1.90 10.91
CA VAL A 51 2.83 -1.26 10.42
C VAL A 51 3.19 -0.25 9.35
N ILE A 52 2.59 -0.41 8.18
CA ILE A 52 2.79 0.45 7.03
C ILE A 52 1.45 1.04 6.65
N GLU A 53 1.39 2.36 6.55
CA GLU A 53 0.17 3.05 6.19
C GLU A 53 0.47 4.06 5.11
N ILE A 54 -0.23 3.99 4.00
CA ILE A 54 -0.10 4.94 2.91
C ILE A 54 -1.47 5.52 2.59
N SER A 55 -1.56 6.84 2.55
CA SER A 55 -2.78 7.57 2.28
C SER A 55 -2.57 8.46 1.07
N ASN A 56 -3.58 8.56 0.22
CA ASN A 56 -3.52 9.47 -0.91
C ASN A 56 -4.86 10.17 -1.09
N THR A 57 -4.79 11.35 -1.69
CA THR A 57 -5.98 12.08 -2.10
C THR A 57 -6.71 11.30 -3.19
N SER A 58 -8.03 11.26 -3.12
CA SER A 58 -8.87 10.57 -4.08
C SER A 58 -10.06 11.44 -4.44
N SER A 59 -10.56 11.33 -5.67
CA SER A 59 -11.70 12.12 -6.14
C SER A 59 -13.03 11.44 -5.86
N SER A 60 -13.02 10.17 -5.49
CA SER A 60 -14.23 9.40 -5.22
C SER A 60 -13.86 8.18 -4.39
N ASP A 61 -14.88 7.49 -3.86
CA ASP A 61 -14.64 6.24 -3.15
C ASP A 61 -14.20 5.16 -4.14
N VAL A 62 -12.91 4.89 -4.14
CA VAL A 62 -12.29 3.94 -5.06
C VAL A 62 -12.84 2.53 -4.88
N ARG A 63 -13.24 2.17 -3.67
CA ARG A 63 -13.80 0.84 -3.41
C ARG A 63 -15.14 0.64 -4.09
N LYS A 64 -15.94 1.69 -4.22
CA LYS A 64 -17.22 1.61 -4.92
C LYS A 64 -17.04 1.49 -6.43
N THR A 65 -16.06 2.21 -6.97
CA THR A 65 -15.84 2.24 -8.41
C THR A 65 -14.90 1.15 -8.89
N ASN A 66 -14.04 0.66 -8.01
CA ASN A 66 -13.04 -0.35 -8.36
C ASN A 66 -12.74 -1.23 -7.14
N PRO A 67 -13.70 -2.08 -6.74
CA PRO A 67 -13.58 -2.87 -5.50
C PRO A 67 -12.38 -3.82 -5.47
N GLU A 68 -11.90 -4.23 -6.62
CA GLU A 68 -10.76 -5.14 -6.72
C GLU A 68 -9.43 -4.40 -6.84
N PHE A 69 -9.43 -3.07 -6.89
CA PHE A 69 -8.25 -2.26 -7.15
C PHE A 69 -7.57 -2.58 -8.46
N VAL A 70 -8.31 -3.12 -9.39
CA VAL A 70 -7.83 -3.30 -10.73
C VAL A 70 -8.10 -2.01 -11.48
N THR A 71 -7.04 -1.32 -11.86
CA THR A 71 -7.20 -0.06 -12.57
C THR A 71 -7.66 -0.30 -14.00
N SER A 72 -8.48 0.61 -14.50
CA SER A 72 -8.89 0.63 -15.90
C SER A 72 -7.91 1.40 -16.77
N LYS A 73 -6.78 1.83 -16.23
CA LYS A 73 -5.80 2.60 -16.96
C LYS A 73 -4.98 1.73 -17.89
N SER A 74 -4.03 2.34 -18.60
CA SER A 74 -3.37 1.78 -19.76
C SER A 74 -2.61 0.47 -19.54
N ARG A 75 -2.38 0.05 -18.30
CA ARG A 75 -1.70 -1.22 -18.00
C ARG A 75 -2.41 -1.94 -16.89
N PRO A 76 -3.67 -2.33 -17.08
CA PRO A 76 -4.44 -2.94 -16.01
C PRO A 76 -3.85 -4.25 -15.50
N GLU A 77 -3.21 -5.04 -16.35
CA GLU A 77 -2.60 -6.29 -15.93
C GLU A 77 -1.41 -6.08 -15.00
N LEU A 78 -0.63 -5.02 -15.21
CA LEU A 78 0.49 -4.70 -14.32
C LEU A 78 0.00 -4.20 -12.96
N HIS A 79 -1.04 -3.39 -12.97
CA HIS A 79 -1.61 -2.88 -11.73
C HIS A 79 -2.28 -3.98 -10.94
N GLY A 80 -3.00 -4.87 -11.61
CA GLY A 80 -3.57 -6.05 -10.97
C GLY A 80 -2.49 -6.94 -10.37
N MET A 81 -1.36 -7.06 -11.04
CA MET A 81 -0.22 -7.81 -10.55
C MET A 81 0.38 -7.16 -9.30
N GLY A 82 0.44 -5.83 -9.26
CA GLY A 82 0.92 -5.11 -8.09
C GLY A 82 0.11 -5.42 -6.84
N ILE A 83 -1.22 -5.43 -6.96
CA ILE A 83 -2.10 -5.80 -5.85
C ILE A 83 -1.86 -7.25 -5.43
N LYS A 84 -1.68 -8.15 -6.37
CA LYS A 84 -1.40 -9.56 -6.07
C LYS A 84 -0.08 -9.71 -5.33
N ILE A 85 0.93 -8.94 -5.71
CA ILE A 85 2.22 -8.96 -5.03
C ILE A 85 2.07 -8.47 -3.59
N ILE A 86 1.33 -7.39 -3.38
CA ILE A 86 1.06 -6.86 -2.04
C ILE A 86 0.40 -7.94 -1.18
N LYS A 87 -0.66 -8.54 -1.68
CA LYS A 87 -1.39 -9.58 -0.94
C LYS A 87 -0.53 -10.79 -0.65
N SER A 88 0.31 -11.19 -1.60
CA SER A 88 1.21 -12.31 -1.42
C SER A 88 2.23 -12.07 -0.30
N ILE A 89 2.78 -10.86 -0.24
CA ILE A 89 3.72 -10.49 0.80
C ILE A 89 3.03 -10.46 2.16
N VAL A 90 1.84 -9.88 2.23
CA VAL A 90 1.05 -9.84 3.46
C VAL A 90 0.80 -11.26 3.98
N GLU A 91 0.41 -12.16 3.09
CA GLU A 91 0.14 -13.55 3.45
C GLU A 91 1.41 -14.26 3.92
N LYS A 92 2.52 -14.03 3.24
CA LYS A 92 3.81 -14.64 3.60
C LYS A 92 4.22 -14.30 5.03
N TYR A 93 3.93 -13.11 5.50
CA TYR A 93 4.30 -12.65 6.85
C TYR A 93 3.13 -12.65 7.82
N HIS A 94 2.09 -13.44 7.53
CA HIS A 94 0.92 -13.60 8.40
C HIS A 94 0.33 -12.25 8.79
N GLY A 95 0.23 -11.36 7.83
CA GLY A 95 -0.15 -9.99 8.08
C GLY A 95 -1.61 -9.68 7.82
N ILE A 96 -1.91 -8.40 7.88
CA ILE A 96 -3.24 -7.85 7.66
C ILE A 96 -3.14 -6.79 6.58
N TYR A 97 -4.12 -6.80 5.68
CA TYR A 97 -4.27 -5.83 4.61
C TYR A 97 -5.64 -5.20 4.77
N GLN A 98 -5.66 -3.90 5.05
CA GLN A 98 -6.91 -3.16 5.23
C GLN A 98 -6.92 -1.93 4.35
N ILE A 99 -8.11 -1.60 3.86
CA ILE A 99 -8.32 -0.43 3.02
C ILE A 99 -9.45 0.38 3.62
N ASP A 100 -9.26 1.68 3.67
CA ASP A 100 -10.26 2.62 4.13
C ASP A 100 -10.33 3.75 3.12
N SER A 101 -11.52 4.08 2.66
CA SER A 101 -11.68 5.12 1.65
C SER A 101 -12.88 6.00 1.97
N THR A 102 -12.72 7.27 1.62
CA THR A 102 -13.76 8.28 1.70
C THR A 102 -13.93 8.90 0.31
N ASP A 103 -14.78 9.91 0.19
CA ASP A 103 -14.93 10.61 -1.08
C ASP A 103 -13.68 11.38 -1.49
N HIS A 104 -12.77 11.65 -0.56
CA HIS A 104 -11.60 12.49 -0.80
C HIS A 104 -10.27 11.82 -0.49
N SER A 105 -10.28 10.65 0.12
CA SER A 105 -9.04 10.01 0.51
C SER A 105 -9.12 8.49 0.40
N PHE A 106 -7.96 7.88 0.25
CA PHE A 106 -7.81 6.45 0.17
C PHE A 106 -6.60 6.05 1.00
N THR A 107 -6.81 5.15 1.95
CA THR A 107 -5.74 4.70 2.85
C THR A 107 -5.59 3.19 2.79
N THR A 108 -4.36 2.74 2.63
CA THR A 108 -4.01 1.33 2.71
C THR A 108 -3.17 1.13 3.97
N MET A 109 -3.58 0.19 4.81
CA MET A 109 -2.82 -0.18 6.00
C MET A 109 -2.40 -1.63 5.89
N ILE A 110 -1.12 -1.88 6.15
CA ILE A 110 -0.55 -3.21 6.11
C ILE A 110 0.18 -3.45 7.43
N MET A 111 -0.07 -4.59 8.04
CA MET A 111 0.66 -5.05 9.21
C MET A 111 1.35 -6.35 8.84
N LEU A 112 2.65 -6.43 9.06
CA LEU A 112 3.43 -7.63 8.80
C LEU A 112 4.05 -8.12 10.10
N GLN A 113 3.98 -9.41 10.34
CA GLN A 113 4.62 -10.00 11.50
C GLN A 113 6.14 -10.00 11.30
N ASP A 114 6.86 -9.36 12.20
CA ASP A 114 8.30 -9.14 12.06
C ASP A 114 9.11 -9.87 13.15
N GLU A 115 8.51 -10.89 13.72
CA GLU A 115 9.20 -11.76 14.70
C GLU A 115 8.86 -13.23 14.48
#